data_f86f335cb0b60b3506b621d765747240
#
_entry.id   f86f335cb0b60b3506b621d765747240
#
_cell.length_a   1.000
_cell.length_b   1.000
_cell.length_c   1.000
_cell.angle_alpha   90.00
_cell.angle_beta   90.00
_cell.angle_gamma   90.00
#
_symmetry.space_group_name_H-M   'P 1'
#
loop_
_entity.id
_entity.type
_entity.pdbx_description
1 polymer ?
#
loop_
_entity_poly.entity_id
_entity_poly.type
_entity_poly.pdbx_seq_one_letter_code
_entity_poly.pdbx_strand_id
1 'polypeptide(L)'
;MNYSVITDNKVIPVVVIKNIEDTIPTLNALREGGIMVAEITFRTACASDAIKLGRETFPDMIIGAGTVINSEQCKSAIESGAQFIVGPGLSERVRNVCFEYDIPYLGGAVTPTEFISAMDMGLPIVKFFPASLYGGVKALKTFNSVFPSLKFIPTGGIDGDNMLDYLSLPNVLSVGGSWMMKGSFEEIKEKSILTVNKIKEI
;
A
#
# COMPACT_ATOMS: atom_id res chain seq x y z
N MET A 1 -4.90 -12.71 10.73
CA MET A 1 -4.89 -11.48 9.88
C MET A 1 -5.28 -11.82 8.45
N ASN A 2 -6.24 -11.13 7.90
CA ASN A 2 -6.71 -11.32 6.52
C ASN A 2 -6.03 -10.35 5.56
N TYR A 3 -5.05 -10.82 4.80
CA TYR A 3 -4.32 -10.02 3.80
C TYR A 3 -5.10 -9.85 2.49
N SER A 4 -6.23 -10.54 2.26
CA SER A 4 -7.02 -10.40 1.03
C SER A 4 -7.50 -8.97 0.81
N VAL A 5 -7.78 -8.24 1.88
CA VAL A 5 -8.12 -6.81 1.82
C VAL A 5 -7.12 -5.96 1.03
N ILE A 6 -5.87 -6.42 0.95
CA ILE A 6 -4.80 -5.74 0.21
C ILE A 6 -4.53 -6.45 -1.12
N THR A 7 -4.44 -7.79 -1.10
CA THR A 7 -3.96 -8.58 -2.24
C THR A 7 -4.98 -8.77 -3.37
N ASP A 8 -6.26 -8.57 -3.08
CA ASP A 8 -7.32 -8.60 -4.09
C ASP A 8 -7.28 -7.35 -5.00
N ASN A 9 -6.53 -6.33 -4.60
CA ASN A 9 -6.30 -5.12 -5.36
C ASN A 9 -4.92 -5.17 -6.03
N LYS A 10 -4.85 -5.04 -7.35
CA LYS A 10 -3.58 -5.07 -8.11
C LYS A 10 -2.77 -3.78 -7.99
N VAL A 11 -3.41 -2.69 -7.60
CA VAL A 11 -2.75 -1.40 -7.36
C VAL A 11 -3.23 -0.78 -6.06
N ILE A 12 -2.30 -0.22 -5.29
CA ILE A 12 -2.56 0.47 -4.02
C ILE A 12 -2.08 1.92 -4.17
N PRO A 13 -3.00 2.88 -4.35
CA PRO A 13 -2.64 4.28 -4.38
C PRO A 13 -2.02 4.75 -3.07
N VAL A 14 -0.84 5.38 -3.16
CA VAL A 14 -0.18 6.04 -2.02
C VAL A 14 -0.64 7.49 -1.99
N VAL A 15 -1.51 7.80 -1.04
CA VAL A 15 -2.24 9.07 -0.94
C VAL A 15 -1.64 9.95 0.14
N VAL A 16 -1.39 11.22 -0.18
CA VAL A 16 -0.97 12.25 0.78
C VAL A 16 -2.09 13.29 0.87
N ILE A 17 -2.82 13.31 1.96
CA ILE A 17 -3.83 14.33 2.25
C ILE A 17 -3.16 15.47 3.02
N LYS A 18 -3.08 16.65 2.41
CA LYS A 18 -2.49 17.85 3.04
C LYS A 18 -3.53 18.65 3.81
N ASN A 19 -4.72 18.75 3.28
CA ASN A 19 -5.87 19.43 3.88
C ASN A 19 -7.00 18.42 4.02
N ILE A 20 -7.71 18.47 5.13
CA ILE A 20 -8.76 17.47 5.43
C ILE A 20 -9.90 17.52 4.41
N GLU A 21 -10.22 18.70 3.89
CA GLU A 21 -11.23 18.93 2.87
C GLU A 21 -10.94 18.21 1.54
N ASP A 22 -9.68 17.88 1.24
CA ASP A 22 -9.28 17.14 0.05
C ASP A 22 -9.57 15.63 0.16
N THR A 23 -9.91 15.13 1.35
CA THR A 23 -10.08 13.69 1.61
C THR A 23 -11.18 13.09 0.77
N ILE A 24 -12.40 13.62 0.89
CA ILE A 24 -13.57 13.09 0.17
C ILE A 24 -13.40 13.22 -1.34
N PRO A 25 -13.03 14.39 -1.91
CA PRO A 25 -12.83 14.49 -3.36
C PRO A 25 -11.76 13.52 -3.89
N THR A 26 -10.65 13.35 -3.16
CA THR A 26 -9.56 12.42 -3.55
C THR A 26 -10.04 10.97 -3.58
N LEU A 27 -10.67 10.50 -2.50
CA LEU A 27 -11.15 9.12 -2.40
C LEU A 27 -12.27 8.85 -3.39
N ASN A 28 -13.18 9.83 -3.61
CA ASN A 28 -14.25 9.70 -4.61
C ASN A 28 -13.67 9.58 -6.04
N ALA A 29 -12.63 10.35 -6.37
CA ALA A 29 -11.97 10.27 -7.67
C ALA A 29 -11.35 8.88 -7.92
N LEU A 30 -10.69 8.28 -6.90
CA LEU A 30 -10.19 6.90 -6.97
C LEU A 30 -11.32 5.90 -7.17
N ARG A 31 -12.39 6.01 -6.36
CA ARG A 31 -13.55 5.12 -6.37
C ARG A 31 -14.28 5.17 -7.72
N GLU A 32 -14.57 6.37 -8.25
CA GLU A 32 -15.17 6.55 -9.57
C GLU A 32 -14.24 6.05 -10.69
N GLY A 33 -12.93 6.09 -10.49
CA GLY A 33 -11.93 5.50 -11.38
C GLY A 33 -11.82 3.97 -11.27
N GLY A 34 -12.59 3.33 -10.38
CA GLY A 34 -12.63 1.87 -10.20
C GLY A 34 -11.54 1.34 -9.25
N ILE A 35 -10.89 2.20 -8.47
CA ILE A 35 -9.90 1.80 -7.45
C ILE A 35 -10.56 1.89 -6.08
N MET A 36 -10.74 0.73 -5.43
CA MET A 36 -11.48 0.57 -4.18
C MET A 36 -10.58 0.46 -2.95
N VAL A 37 -9.29 0.80 -3.08
CA VAL A 37 -8.30 0.77 -2.00
C VAL A 37 -7.48 2.06 -1.99
N ALA A 38 -7.06 2.53 -0.80
CA ALA A 38 -6.17 3.68 -0.65
C ALA A 38 -5.26 3.52 0.58
N GLU A 39 -3.97 3.83 0.43
CA GLU A 39 -2.98 3.94 1.50
C GLU A 39 -2.83 5.43 1.85
N ILE A 40 -3.52 5.94 2.89
CA ILE A 40 -3.37 7.32 3.38
C ILE A 40 -2.13 7.41 4.26
N THR A 41 -1.17 8.26 3.88
CA THR A 41 0.15 8.29 4.54
C THR A 41 0.20 9.19 5.77
N PHE A 42 0.81 8.71 6.85
CA PHE A 42 1.10 9.47 8.09
C PHE A 42 2.26 10.47 7.92
N ARG A 43 2.26 11.18 6.77
CA ARG A 43 3.20 12.28 6.45
C ARG A 43 2.63 13.65 6.77
N THR A 44 1.36 13.73 7.17
CA THR A 44 0.63 14.96 7.47
C THR A 44 -0.10 14.82 8.79
N ALA A 45 -0.40 15.96 9.42
CA ALA A 45 -1.07 15.98 10.72
C ALA A 45 -2.53 15.50 10.64
N CYS A 46 -3.19 15.64 9.48
CA CYS A 46 -4.59 15.24 9.29
C CYS A 46 -4.77 13.79 8.83
N ALA A 47 -3.71 12.98 8.76
CA ALA A 47 -3.80 11.61 8.23
C ALA A 47 -4.81 10.73 8.98
N SER A 48 -4.82 10.79 10.31
CA SER A 48 -5.75 10.05 11.17
C SER A 48 -7.20 10.45 10.90
N ASP A 49 -7.47 11.77 10.88
CA ASP A 49 -8.81 12.30 10.61
C ASP A 49 -9.26 11.99 9.18
N ALA A 50 -8.33 12.02 8.21
CA ALA A 50 -8.62 11.66 6.83
C ALA A 50 -9.01 10.17 6.68
N ILE A 51 -8.35 9.26 7.41
CA ILE A 51 -8.73 7.85 7.44
C ILE A 51 -10.14 7.72 8.01
N LYS A 52 -10.41 8.33 9.17
CA LYS A 52 -11.73 8.27 9.81
C LYS A 52 -12.82 8.80 8.88
N LEU A 53 -12.64 9.99 8.32
CA LEU A 53 -13.58 10.61 7.39
C LEU A 53 -13.82 9.75 6.15
N GLY A 54 -12.77 9.17 5.59
CA GLY A 54 -12.84 8.27 4.44
C GLY A 54 -13.63 7.00 4.76
N ARG A 55 -13.39 6.38 5.93
CA ARG A 55 -14.08 5.17 6.39
C ARG A 55 -15.57 5.41 6.63
N GLU A 56 -15.93 6.56 7.19
CA GLU A 56 -17.32 6.94 7.43
C GLU A 56 -18.07 7.25 6.12
N THR A 57 -17.38 7.88 5.15
CA THR A 57 -18.01 8.32 3.89
C THR A 57 -18.09 7.19 2.86
N PHE A 58 -17.06 6.35 2.77
CA PHE A 58 -16.93 5.28 1.76
C PHE A 58 -16.75 3.91 2.43
N PRO A 59 -17.81 3.34 3.03
CA PRO A 59 -17.72 2.05 3.73
C PRO A 59 -17.36 0.87 2.82
N ASP A 60 -17.55 1.03 1.51
CA ASP A 60 -17.20 0.06 0.46
C ASP A 60 -15.73 0.15 0.01
N MET A 61 -15.00 1.21 0.35
CA MET A 61 -13.56 1.29 0.09
C MET A 61 -12.74 0.67 1.21
N ILE A 62 -11.59 0.14 0.84
CA ILE A 62 -10.56 -0.33 1.78
C ILE A 62 -9.55 0.79 2.00
N ILE A 63 -9.49 1.31 3.21
CA ILE A 63 -8.59 2.40 3.57
C ILE A 63 -7.59 1.94 4.62
N GLY A 64 -6.32 2.07 4.31
CA GLY A 64 -5.20 1.76 5.19
C GLY A 64 -4.33 2.97 5.48
N ALA A 65 -3.42 2.80 6.45
CA ALA A 65 -2.46 3.81 6.85
C ALA A 65 -1.07 3.47 6.32
N GLY A 66 -0.43 4.42 5.64
CA GLY A 66 0.95 4.31 5.14
C GLY A 66 1.94 5.19 5.90
N THR A 67 3.23 4.89 5.72
CA THR A 67 4.32 5.62 6.39
C THR A 67 4.21 5.58 7.93
N VAL A 68 3.68 4.48 8.46
CA VAL A 68 3.59 4.25 9.91
C VAL A 68 4.95 3.76 10.40
N ILE A 69 5.57 4.49 11.33
CA ILE A 69 6.95 4.24 11.78
C ILE A 69 7.08 3.94 13.27
N ASN A 70 5.99 4.08 14.04
CA ASN A 70 5.98 3.78 15.48
C ASN A 70 4.61 3.28 15.96
N SER A 71 4.57 2.81 17.21
CA SER A 71 3.37 2.23 17.84
C SER A 71 2.25 3.24 18.02
N GLU A 72 2.57 4.50 18.30
CA GLU A 72 1.61 5.56 18.53
C GLU A 72 0.84 5.88 17.24
N GLN A 73 1.55 6.04 16.12
CA GLN A 73 0.93 6.21 14.80
C GLN A 73 0.09 4.99 14.42
N CYS A 74 0.59 3.78 14.71
CA CYS A 74 -0.12 2.55 14.42
C CYS A 74 -1.46 2.48 15.18
N LYS A 75 -1.47 2.74 16.50
CA LYS A 75 -2.68 2.77 17.30
C LYS A 75 -3.66 3.84 16.82
N SER A 76 -3.18 5.06 16.59
CA SER A 76 -4.00 6.16 16.05
C SER A 76 -4.63 5.80 14.71
N ALA A 77 -3.89 5.14 13.80
CA ALA A 77 -4.42 4.68 12.53
C ALA A 77 -5.55 3.64 12.70
N ILE A 78 -5.34 2.65 13.57
CA ILE A 78 -6.31 1.59 13.86
C ILE A 78 -7.57 2.18 14.50
N GLU A 79 -7.43 3.05 15.48
CA GLU A 79 -8.53 3.75 16.15
C GLU A 79 -9.35 4.61 15.19
N SER A 80 -8.70 5.13 14.12
CA SER A 80 -9.37 5.86 13.03
C SER A 80 -10.02 4.94 11.99
N GLY A 81 -9.92 3.63 12.14
CA GLY A 81 -10.55 2.64 11.28
C GLY A 81 -9.70 2.17 10.10
N ALA A 82 -8.37 2.35 10.15
CA ALA A 82 -7.47 1.77 9.15
C ALA A 82 -7.60 0.24 9.10
N GLN A 83 -7.74 -0.32 7.90
CA GLN A 83 -7.95 -1.75 7.68
C GLN A 83 -6.66 -2.52 7.36
N PHE A 84 -5.57 -1.80 7.11
CA PHE A 84 -4.21 -2.32 7.00
C PHE A 84 -3.19 -1.23 7.34
N ILE A 85 -2.00 -1.65 7.73
CA ILE A 85 -0.90 -0.76 8.11
C ILE A 85 0.30 -1.02 7.20
N VAL A 86 0.93 0.06 6.74
CA VAL A 86 2.12 0.00 5.88
C VAL A 86 3.25 0.82 6.49
N GLY A 87 4.40 0.18 6.71
CA GLY A 87 5.64 0.83 7.14
C GLY A 87 6.62 1.02 5.99
N PRO A 88 7.47 2.08 6.01
CA PRO A 88 8.55 2.23 5.04
C PRO A 88 9.72 1.26 5.29
N GLY A 89 9.79 0.66 6.47
CA GLY A 89 10.74 -0.34 6.92
C GLY A 89 10.08 -1.36 7.84
N LEU A 90 10.83 -2.37 8.28
CA LEU A 90 10.36 -3.33 9.28
C LEU A 90 10.39 -2.69 10.68
N SER A 91 9.31 -2.91 11.43
CA SER A 91 9.22 -2.49 12.84
C SER A 91 8.47 -3.56 13.63
N GLU A 92 9.20 -4.22 14.53
CA GLU A 92 8.61 -5.20 15.42
C GLU A 92 7.55 -4.57 16.34
N ARG A 93 7.75 -3.33 16.78
CA ARG A 93 6.79 -2.60 17.61
C ARG A 93 5.47 -2.35 16.87
N VAL A 94 5.52 -1.92 15.60
CA VAL A 94 4.32 -1.75 14.76
C VAL A 94 3.66 -3.09 14.50
N ARG A 95 4.46 -4.11 14.15
CA ARG A 95 3.97 -5.48 13.94
C ARG A 95 3.21 -6.01 15.16
N ASN A 96 3.74 -5.85 16.37
CA ASN A 96 3.10 -6.35 17.59
C ASN A 96 1.74 -5.67 17.84
N VAL A 97 1.62 -4.36 17.63
CA VAL A 97 0.34 -3.65 17.68
C VAL A 97 -0.64 -4.21 16.63
N CYS A 98 -0.19 -4.37 15.37
CA CYS A 98 -1.05 -4.92 14.32
C CYS A 98 -1.56 -6.34 14.65
N PHE A 99 -0.71 -7.18 15.24
CA PHE A 99 -1.08 -8.54 15.68
C PHE A 99 -2.10 -8.53 16.81
N GLU A 100 -1.95 -7.63 17.78
CA GLU A 100 -2.90 -7.44 18.88
C GLU A 100 -4.31 -7.11 18.38
N TYR A 101 -4.40 -6.29 17.33
CA TYR A 101 -5.68 -5.84 16.75
C TYR A 101 -6.14 -6.66 15.52
N ASP A 102 -5.44 -7.73 15.17
CA ASP A 102 -5.68 -8.58 13.97
C ASP A 102 -5.71 -7.78 12.63
N ILE A 103 -4.90 -6.73 12.53
CA ILE A 103 -4.79 -5.86 11.35
C ILE A 103 -3.57 -6.28 10.51
N PRO A 104 -3.70 -6.44 9.16
CA PRO A 104 -2.58 -6.73 8.26
C PRO A 104 -1.49 -5.66 8.33
N TYR A 105 -0.23 -6.12 8.43
CA TYR A 105 0.94 -5.24 8.41
C TYR A 105 1.85 -5.55 7.22
N LEU A 106 2.16 -4.52 6.42
CA LEU A 106 3.14 -4.53 5.34
C LEU A 106 4.38 -3.76 5.77
N GLY A 107 5.34 -4.44 6.37
CA GLY A 107 6.64 -3.87 6.70
C GLY A 107 7.51 -3.72 5.46
N GLY A 108 8.23 -2.58 5.35
CA GLY A 108 9.17 -2.34 4.26
C GLY A 108 10.46 -3.16 4.42
N ALA A 109 10.96 -3.76 3.33
CA ALA A 109 12.20 -4.52 3.31
C ALA A 109 12.80 -4.54 1.90
N VAL A 110 14.13 -4.56 1.77
CA VAL A 110 14.82 -4.58 0.47
C VAL A 110 16.03 -5.53 0.44
N THR A 111 16.48 -6.01 1.58
CA THR A 111 17.65 -6.91 1.70
C THR A 111 17.24 -8.31 2.14
N PRO A 112 18.05 -9.36 1.78
CA PRO A 112 17.80 -10.72 2.25
C PRO A 112 17.70 -10.85 3.78
N THR A 113 18.50 -10.10 4.54
CA THR A 113 18.43 -10.10 6.02
C THR A 113 17.07 -9.59 6.51
N GLU A 114 16.57 -8.51 5.92
CA GLU A 114 15.25 -7.98 6.27
C GLU A 114 14.13 -8.94 5.88
N PHE A 115 14.26 -9.67 4.76
CA PHE A 115 13.27 -10.69 4.37
C PHE A 115 13.22 -11.84 5.37
N ILE A 116 14.39 -12.34 5.83
CA ILE A 116 14.48 -13.35 6.91
C ILE A 116 13.80 -12.81 8.17
N SER A 117 14.14 -11.59 8.58
CA SER A 117 13.52 -10.96 9.75
C SER A 117 12.00 -10.80 9.61
N ALA A 118 11.49 -10.46 8.42
CA ALA A 118 10.06 -10.39 8.16
C ALA A 118 9.39 -11.77 8.30
N MET A 119 10.02 -12.82 7.76
CA MET A 119 9.54 -14.20 7.89
C MET A 119 9.52 -14.67 9.35
N ASP A 120 10.57 -14.36 10.13
CA ASP A 120 10.63 -14.65 11.56
C ASP A 120 9.54 -13.91 12.35
N MET A 121 9.16 -12.72 11.92
CA MET A 121 8.02 -11.97 12.45
C MET A 121 6.66 -12.55 12.02
N GLY A 122 6.62 -13.58 11.17
CA GLY A 122 5.39 -14.18 10.64
C GLY A 122 4.69 -13.35 9.56
N LEU A 123 5.42 -12.49 8.85
CA LEU A 123 4.89 -11.69 7.76
C LEU A 123 4.97 -12.48 6.45
N PRO A 124 3.84 -12.83 5.81
CA PRO A 124 3.84 -13.55 4.52
C PRO A 124 4.11 -12.63 3.32
N ILE A 125 3.95 -11.33 3.53
CA ILE A 125 4.05 -10.30 2.50
C ILE A 125 4.84 -9.12 3.05
N VAL A 126 5.75 -8.56 2.24
CA VAL A 126 6.50 -7.33 2.57
C VAL A 126 6.32 -6.27 1.50
N LYS A 127 6.40 -5.01 1.89
CA LYS A 127 6.54 -3.88 0.98
C LYS A 127 7.99 -3.83 0.50
N PHE A 128 8.22 -4.00 -0.81
CA PHE A 128 9.54 -3.81 -1.41
C PHE A 128 9.72 -2.33 -1.77
N PHE A 129 10.40 -1.57 -0.90
CA PHE A 129 10.48 -0.10 -1.02
C PHE A 129 11.85 0.46 -0.59
N PRO A 130 12.40 1.41 -1.37
CA PRO A 130 11.96 1.90 -2.69
C PRO A 130 12.38 0.98 -3.84
N ALA A 131 11.41 0.40 -4.56
CA ALA A 131 11.61 -0.73 -5.46
C ALA A 131 12.62 -0.45 -6.59
N SER A 132 12.48 0.67 -7.32
CA SER A 132 13.34 0.99 -8.46
C SER A 132 14.81 1.19 -8.06
N LEU A 133 15.07 1.75 -6.87
CA LEU A 133 16.42 2.00 -6.38
C LEU A 133 17.14 0.71 -5.97
N TYR A 134 16.39 -0.34 -5.59
CA TYR A 134 16.93 -1.62 -5.14
C TYR A 134 16.79 -2.72 -6.21
N GLY A 135 16.81 -2.35 -7.49
CA GLY A 135 16.91 -3.27 -8.61
C GLY A 135 15.58 -3.73 -9.20
N GLY A 136 14.44 -3.26 -8.68
CA GLY A 136 13.11 -3.39 -9.28
C GLY A 136 12.73 -4.83 -9.67
N VAL A 137 12.23 -5.00 -10.88
CA VAL A 137 11.80 -6.28 -11.46
C VAL A 137 12.93 -7.32 -11.43
N LYS A 138 14.18 -6.91 -11.73
CA LYS A 138 15.33 -7.82 -11.77
C LYS A 138 15.64 -8.40 -10.39
N ALA A 139 15.62 -7.58 -9.34
CA ALA A 139 15.81 -8.02 -7.97
C ALA A 139 14.70 -8.99 -7.53
N LEU A 140 13.43 -8.65 -7.78
CA LEU A 140 12.28 -9.47 -7.41
C LEU A 140 12.27 -10.84 -8.12
N LYS A 141 12.72 -10.90 -9.40
CA LYS A 141 12.93 -12.19 -10.10
C LYS A 141 13.95 -13.07 -9.37
N THR A 142 15.07 -12.48 -8.92
CA THR A 142 16.10 -13.19 -8.16
C THR A 142 15.56 -13.68 -6.81
N PHE A 143 14.85 -12.83 -6.08
CA PHE A 143 14.30 -13.17 -4.77
C PHE A 143 13.21 -14.26 -4.83
N ASN A 144 12.50 -14.40 -5.95
CA ASN A 144 11.52 -15.47 -6.12
C ASN A 144 12.15 -16.87 -6.01
N SER A 145 13.39 -17.04 -6.46
CA SER A 145 14.09 -18.31 -6.36
C SER A 145 14.65 -18.60 -4.96
N VAL A 146 14.95 -17.55 -4.19
CA VAL A 146 15.57 -17.65 -2.85
C VAL A 146 14.52 -17.70 -1.75
N PHE A 147 13.42 -16.95 -1.92
CA PHE A 147 12.34 -16.80 -0.94
C PHE A 147 10.97 -17.14 -1.58
N PRO A 148 10.72 -18.42 -1.97
CA PRO A 148 9.53 -18.78 -2.74
C PRO A 148 8.21 -18.61 -1.99
N SER A 149 8.24 -18.63 -0.65
CA SER A 149 7.06 -18.41 0.21
C SER A 149 6.78 -16.95 0.50
N LEU A 150 7.76 -16.04 0.33
CA LEU A 150 7.58 -14.62 0.59
C LEU A 150 6.98 -13.92 -0.62
N LYS A 151 5.97 -13.10 -0.39
CA LYS A 151 5.34 -12.28 -1.43
C LYS A 151 5.68 -10.80 -1.24
N PHE A 152 5.56 -10.04 -2.34
CA PHE A 152 6.00 -8.66 -2.38
C PHE A 152 4.90 -7.73 -2.90
N ILE A 153 4.89 -6.51 -2.34
CA ILE A 153 4.17 -5.36 -2.87
C ILE A 153 5.20 -4.27 -3.14
N PRO A 154 5.80 -4.25 -4.34
CA PRO A 154 6.77 -3.23 -4.71
C PRO A 154 6.13 -1.84 -4.78
N THR A 155 6.87 -0.84 -4.28
CA THR A 155 6.47 0.56 -4.25
C THR A 155 7.69 1.45 -4.46
N GLY A 156 7.51 2.57 -5.17
CA GLY A 156 8.60 3.54 -5.44
C GLY A 156 9.26 3.34 -6.79
N GLY A 157 9.11 4.35 -7.65
CA GLY A 157 9.55 4.33 -9.05
C GLY A 157 8.68 3.46 -9.94
N ILE A 158 7.43 3.19 -9.52
CA ILE A 158 6.42 2.48 -10.30
C ILE A 158 5.40 3.49 -10.80
N ASP A 159 4.97 3.31 -12.03
CA ASP A 159 3.97 4.12 -12.74
C ASP A 159 3.13 3.27 -13.71
N GLY A 160 2.26 3.94 -14.47
CA GLY A 160 1.38 3.27 -15.43
C GLY A 160 2.09 2.60 -16.60
N ASP A 161 3.36 2.88 -16.85
CA ASP A 161 4.11 2.33 -17.97
C ASP A 161 4.89 1.06 -17.58
N ASN A 162 5.31 0.96 -16.31
CA ASN A 162 6.12 -0.16 -15.83
C ASN A 162 5.40 -1.11 -14.85
N MET A 163 4.20 -0.77 -14.38
CA MET A 163 3.50 -1.57 -13.35
C MET A 163 3.23 -3.02 -13.79
N LEU A 164 2.96 -3.25 -15.10
CA LEU A 164 2.68 -4.59 -15.61
C LEU A 164 3.91 -5.50 -15.57
N ASP A 165 5.12 -4.94 -15.73
CA ASP A 165 6.36 -5.71 -15.58
C ASP A 165 6.50 -6.29 -14.17
N TYR A 166 6.09 -5.53 -13.16
CA TYR A 166 6.06 -5.99 -11.77
C TYR A 166 4.95 -7.01 -11.54
N LEU A 167 3.73 -6.70 -11.99
CA LEU A 167 2.55 -7.56 -11.80
C LEU A 167 2.65 -8.91 -12.53
N SER A 168 3.51 -9.03 -13.55
CA SER A 168 3.79 -10.29 -14.25
C SER A 168 4.60 -11.29 -13.41
N LEU A 169 5.19 -10.85 -12.29
CA LEU A 169 6.04 -11.70 -11.45
C LEU A 169 5.19 -12.55 -10.49
N PRO A 170 5.46 -13.87 -10.35
CA PRO A 170 4.64 -14.78 -9.54
C PRO A 170 4.71 -14.51 -8.02
N ASN A 171 5.71 -13.75 -7.58
CA ASN A 171 5.90 -13.33 -6.18
C ASN A 171 5.41 -11.91 -5.90
N VAL A 172 4.84 -11.21 -6.89
CA VAL A 172 4.24 -9.89 -6.73
C VAL A 172 2.72 -10.01 -6.72
N LEU A 173 2.08 -9.51 -5.68
CA LEU A 173 0.62 -9.59 -5.51
C LEU A 173 -0.09 -8.31 -5.98
N SER A 174 0.53 -7.17 -5.68
CA SER A 174 0.05 -5.83 -6.00
C SER A 174 1.23 -4.90 -6.22
N VAL A 175 0.99 -3.71 -6.71
CA VAL A 175 2.00 -2.61 -6.76
C VAL A 175 1.48 -1.38 -6.03
N GLY A 176 2.38 -0.69 -5.31
CA GLY A 176 2.07 0.59 -4.69
C GLY A 176 2.63 1.76 -5.49
N GLY A 177 1.89 2.85 -5.58
CA GLY A 177 2.38 4.03 -6.27
C GLY A 177 1.49 5.26 -6.15
N SER A 178 2.03 6.40 -6.56
CA SER A 178 1.34 7.71 -6.48
C SER A 178 1.18 8.39 -7.84
N TRP A 179 1.42 7.68 -8.94
CA TRP A 179 1.36 8.29 -10.29
C TRP A 179 -0.04 8.80 -10.64
N MET A 180 -1.11 8.11 -10.19
CA MET A 180 -2.48 8.54 -10.39
C MET A 180 -2.87 9.73 -9.52
N MET A 181 -2.14 10.01 -8.43
CA MET A 181 -2.46 11.07 -7.47
C MET A 181 -1.99 12.46 -7.87
N LYS A 182 -1.56 12.66 -9.12
CA LYS A 182 -1.04 13.94 -9.62
C LYS A 182 -2.12 14.68 -10.40
N GLY A 183 -2.30 15.98 -10.09
CA GLY A 183 -3.21 16.89 -10.79
C GLY A 183 -4.52 17.12 -10.06
N SER A 184 -5.56 17.50 -10.78
CA SER A 184 -6.92 17.71 -10.27
C SER A 184 -7.61 16.40 -9.91
N PHE A 185 -8.73 16.47 -9.20
CA PHE A 185 -9.53 15.28 -8.87
C PHE A 185 -10.06 14.56 -10.12
N GLU A 186 -10.39 15.29 -11.19
CA GLU A 186 -10.77 14.69 -12.46
C GLU A 186 -9.61 13.94 -13.11
N GLU A 187 -8.39 14.51 -13.10
CA GLU A 187 -7.20 13.83 -13.59
C GLU A 187 -6.84 12.58 -12.76
N ILE A 188 -7.09 12.61 -11.44
CA ILE A 188 -6.92 11.42 -10.57
C ILE A 188 -7.89 10.32 -11.03
N LYS A 189 -9.16 10.64 -11.27
CA LYS A 189 -10.15 9.71 -11.77
C LYS A 189 -9.78 9.13 -13.14
N GLU A 190 -9.39 9.98 -14.10
CA GLU A 190 -8.96 9.55 -15.44
C GLU A 190 -7.77 8.60 -15.38
N LYS A 191 -6.73 8.95 -14.59
CA LYS A 191 -5.53 8.10 -14.39
C LYS A 191 -5.87 6.78 -13.70
N SER A 192 -6.84 6.78 -12.79
CA SER A 192 -7.34 5.57 -12.13
C SER A 192 -8.04 4.66 -13.14
N ILE A 193 -8.91 5.19 -13.99
CA ILE A 193 -9.57 4.46 -15.09
C ILE A 193 -8.52 3.82 -16.02
N LEU A 194 -7.52 4.59 -16.45
CA LEU A 194 -6.45 4.10 -17.31
C LEU A 194 -5.65 2.98 -16.63
N THR A 195 -5.36 3.13 -15.34
CA THR A 195 -4.64 2.12 -14.55
C THR A 195 -5.46 0.83 -14.45
N VAL A 196 -6.74 0.93 -14.12
CA VAL A 196 -7.65 -0.24 -14.02
C VAL A 196 -7.81 -0.94 -15.37
N ASN A 197 -7.92 -0.20 -16.46
CA ASN A 197 -8.04 -0.79 -17.80
C ASN A 197 -6.77 -1.55 -18.19
N LYS A 198 -5.57 -0.99 -17.96
CA LYS A 198 -4.31 -1.71 -18.19
C LYS A 198 -4.21 -3.01 -17.36
N ILE A 199 -4.69 -3.01 -16.10
CA ILE A 199 -4.66 -4.21 -15.24
C ILE A 199 -5.58 -5.32 -15.79
N LYS A 200 -6.68 -4.97 -16.46
CA LYS A 200 -7.60 -5.97 -17.05
C LYS A 200 -7.02 -6.70 -18.27
N GLU A 201 -5.87 -6.23 -18.78
CA GLU A 201 -5.18 -6.86 -19.92
C GLU A 201 -4.32 -8.06 -19.50
N ILE A 202 -4.15 -8.29 -18.17
CA ILE A 202 -3.39 -9.41 -17.59
C ILE A 202 -4.31 -10.33 -16.78
#